data_45faf40857207125ebd47f39c15eedc2
#
_entry.id   45faf40857207125ebd47f39c15eedc2
#
_cell.length_a   1.000
_cell.length_b   1.000
_cell.length_c   1.000
_cell.angle_alpha   90.00
_cell.angle_beta   90.00
_cell.angle_gamma   90.00
#
_symmetry.space_group_name_H-M   'P 1'
#
loop_
_entity.id
_entity.type
_entity.pdbx_description
1 polymer ?
#
loop_
_entity_poly.entity_id
_entity_poly.type
_entity_poly.pdbx_seq_one_letter_code
_entity_poly.pdbx_strand_id
1 'polypeptide(L)'
;KQKFLKVLYENFYKSYNPKAADRLGVIYTPNEIVRFMIESTNHLLYKHFGKTLSDKNVDILDPATGTGTFITEIIENTIPKQDLAYKYKNEIHANEVAILPYYIASLNIEYTYKQKMGYFEEFSNICFVDTLDNTLPMSYGKQTNAFSLTSENTERIKKQNERKISVIIGNPPYNANQKNENENNKNREYPEIDKRIKDTYIKNSTAQKTKLYDMYSRFLRWASDRIDKNGIIAFVSNSSFIDSRTYDGFRKVISQEFNELHIIDLKGNARTSGERRRKEGGNIFSDLIRVGVAVYFLVKKEGENGFKVYYNVINDYEKAEEKKEYLKSHKLKDIDFAHIIPDKDNNWINLAENDLEGLLPLYDKSNNHNSLLNLVSIGVSTNRDEWVFDFSEKTLLNKMRYFIESYNSKV
;
A
#
# COMPACT_ATOMS: atom_id res chain seq x y z
N LYS A 1 -21.08 -18.53 8.17
CA LYS A 1 -21.83 -17.27 8.30
C LYS A 1 -20.98 -16.03 8.04
N GLN A 2 -19.75 -15.92 8.60
CA GLN A 2 -18.84 -14.78 8.37
C GLN A 2 -18.48 -14.60 6.89
N LYS A 3 -18.11 -15.68 6.19
CA LYS A 3 -17.81 -15.64 4.75
C LYS A 3 -19.00 -15.10 3.93
N PHE A 4 -20.22 -15.44 4.33
CA PHE A 4 -21.45 -14.96 3.69
C PHE A 4 -21.65 -13.45 3.90
N LEU A 5 -21.49 -12.94 5.13
CA LEU A 5 -21.63 -11.51 5.42
C LEU A 5 -20.57 -10.67 4.68
N LYS A 6 -19.32 -11.18 4.60
CA LYS A 6 -18.24 -10.53 3.84
C LYS A 6 -18.57 -10.41 2.36
N VAL A 7 -18.99 -11.51 1.73
CA VAL A 7 -19.35 -11.55 0.28
C VAL A 7 -20.59 -10.70 0.01
N LEU A 8 -21.61 -10.79 0.88
CA LEU A 8 -22.82 -9.99 0.76
C LEU A 8 -22.49 -8.49 0.80
N TYR A 9 -21.63 -8.09 1.74
CA TYR A 9 -21.20 -6.71 1.89
C TYR A 9 -20.44 -6.18 0.65
N GLU A 10 -19.45 -6.93 0.15
CA GLU A 10 -18.71 -6.51 -1.05
C GLU A 10 -19.64 -6.28 -2.25
N ASN A 11 -20.53 -7.23 -2.50
CA ASN A 11 -21.47 -7.12 -3.61
C ASN A 11 -22.46 -5.97 -3.40
N PHE A 12 -22.97 -5.81 -2.19
CA PHE A 12 -23.87 -4.72 -1.86
C PHE A 12 -23.18 -3.36 -1.99
N TYR A 13 -21.98 -3.19 -1.43
CA TYR A 13 -21.29 -1.90 -1.43
C TYR A 13 -20.83 -1.50 -2.84
N LYS A 14 -20.33 -2.45 -3.63
CA LYS A 14 -19.99 -2.23 -5.05
C LYS A 14 -21.21 -1.87 -5.90
N SER A 15 -22.38 -2.43 -5.58
CA SER A 15 -23.62 -2.12 -6.29
C SER A 15 -24.26 -0.81 -5.81
N TYR A 16 -24.19 -0.52 -4.52
CA TYR A 16 -24.82 0.66 -3.92
C TYR A 16 -24.01 1.94 -4.15
N ASN A 17 -22.69 1.88 -4.03
CA ASN A 17 -21.83 3.04 -4.23
C ASN A 17 -20.47 2.64 -4.85
N PRO A 18 -20.46 2.29 -6.16
CA PRO A 18 -19.25 1.83 -6.84
C PRO A 18 -18.12 2.87 -6.80
N LYS A 19 -18.43 4.17 -6.91
CA LYS A 19 -17.44 5.25 -6.84
C LYS A 19 -16.75 5.34 -5.47
N ALA A 20 -17.48 5.15 -4.39
CA ALA A 20 -16.90 5.11 -3.05
C ALA A 20 -16.10 3.82 -2.82
N ALA A 21 -16.58 2.68 -3.32
CA ALA A 21 -15.85 1.41 -3.26
C ALA A 21 -14.49 1.49 -3.97
N ASP A 22 -14.46 2.06 -5.17
CA ASP A 22 -13.22 2.28 -5.93
C ASP A 22 -12.28 3.28 -5.24
N ARG A 23 -12.84 4.39 -4.73
CA ARG A 23 -12.06 5.43 -4.04
C ARG A 23 -11.42 4.93 -2.74
N LEU A 24 -12.12 4.12 -1.99
CA LEU A 24 -11.67 3.57 -0.70
C LEU A 24 -10.87 2.27 -0.87
N GLY A 25 -10.75 1.75 -2.10
CA GLY A 25 -10.00 0.52 -2.36
C GLY A 25 -10.56 -0.70 -1.64
N VAL A 26 -11.89 -0.79 -1.53
CA VAL A 26 -12.56 -1.90 -0.82
C VAL A 26 -12.38 -3.20 -1.58
N ILE A 27 -11.36 -3.97 -1.20
CA ILE A 27 -11.03 -5.27 -1.78
C ILE A 27 -10.84 -6.26 -0.64
N TYR A 28 -11.54 -7.37 -0.73
CA TYR A 28 -11.39 -8.47 0.24
C TYR A 28 -10.01 -9.12 0.15
N THR A 29 -9.34 -9.24 1.28
CA THR A 29 -8.05 -9.94 1.36
C THR A 29 -8.29 -11.45 1.47
N PRO A 30 -7.76 -12.28 0.54
CA PRO A 30 -7.82 -13.74 0.65
C PRO A 30 -7.28 -14.24 1.99
N ASN A 31 -7.95 -15.23 2.57
CA ASN A 31 -7.56 -15.76 3.88
C ASN A 31 -6.14 -16.35 3.87
N GLU A 32 -5.69 -16.87 2.74
CA GLU A 32 -4.35 -17.41 2.55
C GLU A 32 -3.27 -16.34 2.77
N ILE A 33 -3.49 -15.13 2.22
CA ILE A 33 -2.62 -13.97 2.46
C ILE A 33 -2.65 -13.59 3.94
N VAL A 34 -3.84 -13.47 4.52
CA VAL A 34 -4.01 -13.05 5.93
C VAL A 34 -3.27 -13.99 6.89
N ARG A 35 -3.47 -15.30 6.75
CA ARG A 35 -2.81 -16.33 7.56
C ARG A 35 -1.30 -16.31 7.38
N PHE A 36 -0.85 -16.29 6.14
CA PHE A 36 0.58 -16.21 5.84
C PHE A 36 1.22 -14.99 6.49
N MET A 37 0.58 -13.81 6.39
CA MET A 37 1.10 -12.58 6.97
C MET A 37 1.14 -12.64 8.50
N ILE A 38 0.11 -13.17 9.16
CA ILE A 38 0.04 -13.28 10.61
C ILE A 38 1.09 -14.28 11.12
N GLU A 39 1.19 -15.46 10.52
CA GLU A 39 2.19 -16.48 10.91
C GLU A 39 3.62 -15.97 10.69
N SER A 40 3.87 -15.29 9.56
CA SER A 40 5.17 -14.69 9.24
C SER A 40 5.56 -13.58 10.21
N THR A 41 4.60 -12.71 10.55
CA THR A 41 4.82 -11.65 11.56
C THR A 41 5.12 -12.25 12.93
N ASN A 42 4.39 -13.27 13.33
CA ASN A 42 4.64 -13.98 14.59
C ASN A 42 6.02 -14.63 14.62
N HIS A 43 6.44 -15.25 13.51
CA HIS A 43 7.78 -15.81 13.36
C HIS A 43 8.87 -14.74 13.47
N LEU A 44 8.73 -13.61 12.78
CA LEU A 44 9.71 -12.51 12.82
C LEU A 44 9.77 -11.85 14.19
N LEU A 45 8.64 -11.67 14.89
CA LEU A 45 8.61 -11.21 16.28
C LEU A 45 9.43 -12.12 17.20
N TYR A 46 9.21 -13.43 17.07
CA TYR A 46 9.95 -14.40 17.88
C TYR A 46 11.45 -14.40 17.55
N LYS A 47 11.80 -14.41 16.26
CA LYS A 47 13.17 -14.40 15.77
C LYS A 47 13.97 -13.18 16.26
N HIS A 48 13.35 -11.99 16.23
CA HIS A 48 14.08 -10.74 16.50
C HIS A 48 13.93 -10.22 17.92
N PHE A 49 12.81 -10.52 18.58
CA PHE A 49 12.49 -9.92 19.88
C PHE A 49 12.16 -10.97 20.97
N GLY A 50 12.15 -12.27 20.62
CA GLY A 50 11.77 -13.35 21.55
C GLY A 50 10.32 -13.27 22.01
N LYS A 51 9.44 -12.57 21.26
CA LYS A 51 8.04 -12.34 21.56
C LYS A 51 7.14 -12.90 20.46
N THR A 52 5.89 -13.11 20.81
CA THR A 52 4.82 -13.52 19.90
C THR A 52 3.71 -12.46 19.89
N LEU A 53 2.78 -12.57 18.95
CA LEU A 53 1.58 -11.72 18.92
C LEU A 53 0.70 -11.86 20.16
N SER A 54 0.85 -12.96 20.91
CA SER A 54 0.09 -13.24 22.13
C SER A 54 0.69 -12.60 23.38
N ASP A 55 1.97 -12.24 23.34
CA ASP A 55 2.67 -11.72 24.50
C ASP A 55 2.21 -10.32 24.87
N LYS A 56 2.25 -10.03 26.18
CA LYS A 56 2.00 -8.68 26.68
C LYS A 56 3.03 -7.68 26.18
N ASN A 57 2.60 -6.43 26.03
CA ASN A 57 3.39 -5.33 25.46
C ASN A 57 3.79 -5.57 23.99
N VAL A 58 2.95 -6.27 23.24
CA VAL A 58 2.97 -6.39 21.79
C VAL A 58 1.67 -5.80 21.25
N ASP A 59 1.62 -4.51 21.07
CA ASP A 59 0.46 -3.81 20.51
C ASP A 59 0.37 -4.04 19.00
N ILE A 60 -0.79 -4.45 18.53
CA ILE A 60 -1.08 -4.79 17.13
C ILE A 60 -2.09 -3.79 16.59
N LEU A 61 -1.81 -3.19 15.44
CA LEU A 61 -2.71 -2.25 14.78
C LEU A 61 -2.93 -2.63 13.30
N ASP A 62 -4.19 -2.76 12.92
CA ASP A 62 -4.63 -2.78 11.53
C ASP A 62 -5.09 -1.36 11.13
N PRO A 63 -4.34 -0.65 10.27
CA PRO A 63 -4.62 0.75 9.95
C PRO A 63 -5.71 0.95 8.89
N ALA A 64 -6.18 -0.13 8.26
CA ALA A 64 -7.21 -0.13 7.22
C ALA A 64 -8.05 -1.41 7.30
N THR A 65 -8.72 -1.54 8.43
CA THR A 65 -9.32 -2.80 8.92
C THR A 65 -10.38 -3.38 7.98
N GLY A 66 -11.07 -2.56 7.19
CA GLY A 66 -12.14 -3.01 6.33
C GLY A 66 -13.23 -3.71 7.13
N THR A 67 -13.47 -4.99 6.85
CA THR A 67 -14.44 -5.82 7.56
C THR A 67 -13.85 -6.61 8.75
N GLY A 68 -12.62 -6.30 9.17
CA GLY A 68 -11.98 -6.89 10.35
C GLY A 68 -11.26 -8.22 10.11
N THR A 69 -10.87 -8.52 8.87
CA THR A 69 -10.34 -9.85 8.52
C THR A 69 -9.05 -10.21 9.25
N PHE A 70 -8.07 -9.31 9.34
CA PHE A 70 -6.83 -9.55 10.08
C PHE A 70 -7.10 -9.73 11.57
N ILE A 71 -7.87 -8.84 12.16
CA ILE A 71 -8.18 -8.88 13.59
C ILE A 71 -8.96 -10.15 13.97
N THR A 72 -9.95 -10.54 13.18
CA THR A 72 -10.71 -11.78 13.42
C THR A 72 -9.84 -13.01 13.31
N GLU A 73 -8.93 -13.10 12.34
CA GLU A 73 -8.01 -14.23 12.20
C GLU A 73 -7.01 -14.30 13.37
N ILE A 74 -6.49 -13.15 13.84
CA ILE A 74 -5.61 -13.06 15.01
C ILE A 74 -6.34 -13.56 16.25
N ILE A 75 -7.58 -13.12 16.48
CA ILE A 75 -8.39 -13.56 17.63
C ILE A 75 -8.68 -15.06 17.54
N GLU A 76 -9.12 -15.54 16.39
CA GLU A 76 -9.57 -16.91 16.23
C GLU A 76 -8.43 -17.92 16.34
N ASN A 77 -7.32 -17.69 15.64
CA ASN A 77 -6.32 -18.70 15.38
C ASN A 77 -4.93 -18.42 15.99
N THR A 78 -4.64 -17.18 16.43
CA THR A 78 -3.28 -16.84 16.87
C THR A 78 -3.18 -16.68 18.39
N ILE A 79 -4.08 -15.94 19.02
CA ILE A 79 -3.99 -15.65 20.45
C ILE A 79 -4.67 -16.77 21.26
N PRO A 80 -3.98 -17.44 22.20
CA PRO A 80 -4.58 -18.43 23.10
C PRO A 80 -5.72 -17.82 23.92
N LYS A 81 -6.72 -18.67 24.28
CA LYS A 81 -7.91 -18.23 25.02
C LYS A 81 -7.57 -17.52 26.33
N GLN A 82 -6.56 -18.00 27.03
CA GLN A 82 -6.10 -17.46 28.32
C GLN A 82 -5.57 -16.03 28.23
N ASP A 83 -4.97 -15.66 27.10
CA ASP A 83 -4.35 -14.35 26.90
C ASP A 83 -5.29 -13.37 26.17
N LEU A 84 -6.36 -13.92 25.56
CA LEU A 84 -7.21 -13.17 24.65
C LEU A 84 -7.96 -12.03 25.33
N ALA A 85 -8.47 -12.22 26.55
CA ALA A 85 -9.22 -11.17 27.25
C ALA A 85 -8.37 -9.91 27.47
N TYR A 86 -7.10 -10.08 27.84
CA TYR A 86 -6.17 -8.97 28.02
C TYR A 86 -5.82 -8.30 26.70
N LYS A 87 -5.43 -9.10 25.69
CA LYS A 87 -5.05 -8.61 24.35
C LYS A 87 -6.17 -7.83 23.70
N TYR A 88 -7.38 -8.35 23.74
CA TYR A 88 -8.57 -7.76 23.15
C TYR A 88 -8.90 -6.38 23.73
N LYS A 89 -8.79 -6.23 25.05
CA LYS A 89 -9.07 -4.98 25.74
C LYS A 89 -7.96 -3.94 25.62
N ASN A 90 -6.71 -4.36 25.45
CA ASN A 90 -5.59 -3.46 25.66
C ASN A 90 -4.64 -3.32 24.46
N GLU A 91 -4.44 -4.36 23.63
CA GLU A 91 -3.29 -4.40 22.73
C GLU A 91 -3.65 -4.80 21.29
N ILE A 92 -4.92 -4.95 20.96
CA ILE A 92 -5.40 -5.11 19.58
C ILE A 92 -6.15 -3.84 19.22
N HIS A 93 -5.75 -3.21 18.10
CA HIS A 93 -6.27 -1.94 17.64
C HIS A 93 -6.66 -2.01 16.17
N ALA A 94 -7.65 -1.23 15.77
CA ALA A 94 -8.15 -1.18 14.40
C ALA A 94 -8.58 0.24 14.01
N ASN A 95 -8.34 0.64 12.76
CA ASN A 95 -8.81 1.91 12.18
C ASN A 95 -9.62 1.63 10.94
N GLU A 96 -10.74 2.35 10.77
CA GLU A 96 -11.56 2.30 9.57
C GLU A 96 -12.19 3.66 9.29
N VAL A 97 -12.09 4.09 8.04
CA VAL A 97 -12.58 5.40 7.57
C VAL A 97 -14.02 5.37 7.08
N ALA A 98 -14.47 4.20 6.60
CA ALA A 98 -15.81 4.03 6.06
C ALA A 98 -16.76 3.48 7.12
N ILE A 99 -17.90 4.17 7.30
CA ILE A 99 -18.82 3.88 8.39
C ILE A 99 -19.39 2.47 8.34
N LEU A 100 -19.74 1.98 7.18
CA LEU A 100 -20.33 0.64 7.04
C LEU A 100 -19.33 -0.48 7.28
N PRO A 101 -18.09 -0.48 6.70
CA PRO A 101 -17.04 -1.41 7.12
C PRO A 101 -16.72 -1.34 8.61
N TYR A 102 -16.67 -0.15 9.20
CA TYR A 102 -16.45 0.04 10.63
C TYR A 102 -17.45 -0.77 11.48
N TYR A 103 -18.75 -0.64 11.22
CA TYR A 103 -19.76 -1.42 11.95
C TYR A 103 -19.67 -2.92 11.67
N ILE A 104 -19.38 -3.33 10.43
CA ILE A 104 -19.20 -4.74 10.08
C ILE A 104 -17.96 -5.31 10.77
N ALA A 105 -16.86 -4.56 10.83
CA ALA A 105 -15.66 -4.97 11.56
C ALA A 105 -15.96 -5.17 13.05
N SER A 106 -16.62 -4.20 13.69
CA SER A 106 -17.03 -4.32 15.10
C SER A 106 -17.82 -5.60 15.34
N LEU A 107 -18.87 -5.81 14.54
CA LEU A 107 -19.70 -7.02 14.67
C LEU A 107 -18.92 -8.32 14.43
N ASN A 108 -18.04 -8.38 13.43
CA ASN A 108 -17.24 -9.56 13.15
C ASN A 108 -16.24 -9.87 14.27
N ILE A 109 -15.57 -8.84 14.77
CA ILE A 109 -14.56 -8.93 15.84
C ILE A 109 -15.23 -9.40 17.13
N GLU A 110 -16.32 -8.75 17.54
CA GLU A 110 -17.09 -9.07 18.75
C GLU A 110 -17.71 -10.47 18.68
N TYR A 111 -18.27 -10.84 17.51
CA TYR A 111 -18.79 -12.18 17.30
C TYR A 111 -17.67 -13.24 17.41
N THR A 112 -16.51 -13.00 16.81
CA THR A 112 -15.37 -13.94 16.88
C THR A 112 -14.87 -14.09 18.31
N TYR A 113 -14.76 -12.99 19.05
CA TYR A 113 -14.41 -13.00 20.46
C TYR A 113 -15.43 -13.82 21.28
N LYS A 114 -16.74 -13.56 21.09
CA LYS A 114 -17.81 -14.31 21.75
C LYS A 114 -17.75 -15.81 21.45
N GLN A 115 -17.48 -16.20 20.20
CA GLN A 115 -17.35 -17.62 19.85
C GLN A 115 -16.18 -18.29 20.60
N LYS A 116 -15.06 -17.61 20.72
CA LYS A 116 -13.86 -18.15 21.36
C LYS A 116 -13.94 -18.13 22.88
N MET A 117 -14.46 -17.06 23.47
CA MET A 117 -14.49 -16.85 24.93
C MET A 117 -15.75 -17.44 25.60
N GLY A 118 -16.87 -17.48 24.88
CA GLY A 118 -18.16 -17.93 25.40
C GLY A 118 -19.03 -16.81 25.96
N TYR A 119 -18.54 -15.58 26.03
CA TYR A 119 -19.29 -14.38 26.45
C TYR A 119 -19.01 -13.20 25.52
N PHE A 120 -19.91 -12.23 25.51
CA PHE A 120 -19.79 -11.02 24.73
C PHE A 120 -18.95 -9.97 25.46
N GLU A 121 -18.10 -9.28 24.69
CA GLU A 121 -17.38 -8.06 25.13
C GLU A 121 -17.30 -7.11 23.95
N GLU A 122 -17.60 -5.83 24.17
CA GLU A 122 -17.48 -4.80 23.15
C GLU A 122 -16.02 -4.58 22.75
N PHE A 123 -15.76 -4.38 21.46
CA PHE A 123 -14.42 -4.05 20.95
C PHE A 123 -14.19 -2.54 20.94
N SER A 124 -13.80 -1.99 22.08
CA SER A 124 -13.58 -0.55 22.27
C SER A 124 -12.32 0.02 21.60
N ASN A 125 -11.46 -0.83 21.02
CA ASN A 125 -10.19 -0.39 20.39
C ASN A 125 -10.30 -0.23 18.86
N ILE A 126 -11.49 -0.24 18.29
CA ILE A 126 -11.70 0.17 16.92
C ILE A 126 -12.01 1.67 16.87
N CYS A 127 -11.28 2.40 16.02
CA CYS A 127 -11.45 3.83 15.81
C CYS A 127 -12.10 4.09 14.46
N PHE A 128 -13.16 4.91 14.45
CA PHE A 128 -13.70 5.47 13.22
C PHE A 128 -12.85 6.68 12.85
N VAL A 129 -11.85 6.50 11.98
CA VAL A 129 -10.83 7.50 11.68
C VAL A 129 -10.20 7.28 10.31
N ASP A 130 -9.90 8.36 9.61
CA ASP A 130 -8.97 8.31 8.48
C ASP A 130 -7.54 8.24 9.04
N THR A 131 -6.91 7.09 8.89
CA THR A 131 -5.55 6.83 9.39
C THR A 131 -4.54 7.86 8.90
N LEU A 132 -4.65 8.31 7.65
CA LEU A 132 -3.69 9.25 7.06
C LEU A 132 -3.84 10.69 7.57
N ASP A 133 -4.99 11.04 8.16
CA ASP A 133 -5.17 12.31 8.89
C ASP A 133 -4.67 12.24 10.33
N ASN A 134 -4.46 11.03 10.85
CA ASN A 134 -4.03 10.81 12.23
C ASN A 134 -2.49 10.68 12.28
N THR A 135 -1.79 11.78 12.03
CA THR A 135 -0.32 11.86 11.95
C THR A 135 0.31 12.33 13.27
N LEU A 136 1.60 12.04 13.49
CA LEU A 136 2.40 12.50 14.62
C LEU A 136 3.27 13.74 14.21
N PRO A 137 3.50 14.72 15.09
CA PRO A 137 2.89 14.93 16.41
C PRO A 137 1.41 15.29 16.25
N MET A 138 0.61 14.71 17.11
CA MET A 138 -0.84 14.74 16.98
C MET A 138 -1.39 16.15 17.02
N SER A 139 -1.95 16.58 15.93
CA SER A 139 -2.78 17.78 15.86
C SER A 139 -4.16 17.48 16.43
N TYR A 140 -4.24 17.33 17.75
CA TYR A 140 -5.54 17.34 18.43
C TYR A 140 -6.27 18.64 18.04
N GLY A 141 -7.32 18.55 17.28
CA GLY A 141 -8.18 19.68 16.94
C GLY A 141 -8.24 20.10 15.48
N LYS A 142 -7.43 19.52 14.58
CA LYS A 142 -7.59 19.75 13.13
C LYS A 142 -8.33 18.63 12.39
N GLN A 143 -8.82 17.62 13.09
CA GLN A 143 -9.73 16.65 12.49
C GLN A 143 -11.05 17.36 12.20
N THR A 144 -11.09 17.96 11.04
CA THR A 144 -12.27 18.63 10.54
C THR A 144 -13.34 17.58 10.26
N ASN A 145 -14.32 17.50 11.14
CA ASN A 145 -15.72 17.51 10.81
C ASN A 145 -16.51 16.21 10.65
N ALA A 146 -15.95 15.07 10.24
CA ALA A 146 -16.77 13.87 10.07
C ALA A 146 -16.48 12.78 11.13
N PHE A 147 -15.27 12.76 11.67
CA PHE A 147 -14.79 11.67 12.53
C PHE A 147 -14.85 11.97 14.03
N SER A 148 -15.09 13.22 14.42
CA SER A 148 -15.34 13.61 15.82
C SER A 148 -16.83 13.50 16.20
N LEU A 149 -17.56 12.58 15.57
CA LEU A 149 -19.02 12.45 15.75
C LEU A 149 -19.44 12.11 17.19
N THR A 150 -18.54 11.52 17.97
CA THR A 150 -18.79 11.25 19.39
C THR A 150 -17.55 11.54 20.24
N SER A 151 -17.75 12.02 21.46
CA SER A 151 -16.68 12.15 22.45
C SER A 151 -15.96 10.83 22.71
N GLU A 152 -16.69 9.74 22.66
CA GLU A 152 -16.17 8.38 22.86
C GLU A 152 -15.16 7.97 21.78
N ASN A 153 -15.47 8.17 20.49
CA ASN A 153 -14.53 7.86 19.42
C ASN A 153 -13.26 8.72 19.49
N THR A 154 -13.39 9.98 19.88
CA THR A 154 -12.26 10.88 20.10
C THR A 154 -11.34 10.36 21.22
N GLU A 155 -11.90 9.87 22.33
CA GLU A 155 -11.12 9.26 23.41
C GLU A 155 -10.49 7.94 22.99
N ARG A 156 -11.16 7.11 22.17
CA ARG A 156 -10.58 5.88 21.58
C ARG A 156 -9.35 6.21 20.71
N ILE A 157 -9.44 7.22 19.86
CA ILE A 157 -8.33 7.67 19.01
C ILE A 157 -7.16 8.18 19.87
N LYS A 158 -7.44 9.01 20.87
CA LYS A 158 -6.44 9.54 21.80
C LYS A 158 -5.70 8.42 22.52
N LYS A 159 -6.44 7.48 23.12
CA LYS A 159 -5.89 6.32 23.80
C LYS A 159 -5.03 5.46 22.88
N GLN A 160 -5.47 5.22 21.63
CA GLN A 160 -4.68 4.47 20.65
C GLN A 160 -3.39 5.21 20.29
N ASN A 161 -3.44 6.52 20.16
CA ASN A 161 -2.29 7.35 19.80
C ASN A 161 -1.19 7.36 20.87
N GLU A 162 -1.55 7.19 22.13
CA GLU A 162 -0.62 7.07 23.27
C GLU A 162 0.07 5.70 23.33
N ARG A 163 -0.40 4.71 22.59
CA ARG A 163 0.17 3.35 22.59
C ARG A 163 1.46 3.28 21.76
N LYS A 164 2.40 2.45 22.20
CA LYS A 164 3.59 2.07 21.46
C LYS A 164 3.26 0.85 20.59
N ILE A 165 3.06 1.08 19.29
CA ILE A 165 2.63 0.01 18.39
C ILE A 165 3.83 -0.83 17.98
N SER A 166 3.82 -2.11 18.34
CA SER A 166 4.87 -3.08 18.00
C SER A 166 4.65 -3.74 16.63
N VAL A 167 3.39 -3.88 16.21
CA VAL A 167 3.04 -4.50 14.92
C VAL A 167 1.99 -3.66 14.21
N ILE A 168 2.27 -3.32 12.97
CA ILE A 168 1.28 -2.76 12.05
C ILE A 168 1.08 -3.77 10.92
N ILE A 169 -0.14 -4.30 10.80
CA ILE A 169 -0.46 -5.37 9.84
C ILE A 169 -1.75 -5.06 9.10
N GLY A 170 -1.77 -5.23 7.79
CA GLY A 170 -3.00 -4.96 7.02
C GLY A 170 -2.82 -4.99 5.51
N ASN A 171 -3.92 -4.64 4.84
CA ASN A 171 -4.00 -4.48 3.39
C ASN A 171 -4.45 -3.04 3.06
N PRO A 172 -3.55 -2.04 3.12
CA PRO A 172 -3.90 -0.66 2.82
C PRO A 172 -4.30 -0.47 1.35
N PRO A 173 -5.13 0.53 1.02
CA PRO A 173 -5.55 0.82 -0.35
C PRO A 173 -4.38 1.03 -1.33
N TYR A 174 -4.53 0.57 -2.60
CA TYR A 174 -3.49 0.66 -3.64
C TYR A 174 -3.68 1.83 -4.61
N ASN A 175 -4.72 2.63 -4.46
CA ASN A 175 -5.11 3.64 -5.44
C ASN A 175 -3.95 4.58 -5.76
N ALA A 176 -3.52 4.55 -7.03
CA ALA A 176 -2.61 5.53 -7.59
C ALA A 176 -3.30 6.90 -7.66
N ASN A 177 -2.50 7.96 -7.61
CA ASN A 177 -2.95 9.34 -7.73
C ASN A 177 -3.51 9.58 -9.15
N GLN A 178 -4.72 9.13 -9.42
CA GLN A 178 -5.39 9.35 -10.70
C GLN A 178 -5.96 10.77 -10.71
N LYS A 179 -5.16 11.70 -11.21
CA LYS A 179 -5.65 12.97 -11.73
C LYS A 179 -6.21 12.74 -13.15
N ASN A 180 -7.29 12.05 -13.27
CA ASN A 180 -8.15 12.19 -14.44
C ASN A 180 -9.08 13.37 -14.18
N GLU A 181 -8.77 14.49 -14.78
CA GLU A 181 -9.53 15.75 -14.69
C GLU A 181 -11.00 15.60 -15.12
N ASN A 182 -11.32 14.55 -15.89
CA ASN A 182 -12.64 14.29 -16.44
C ASN A 182 -13.59 13.47 -15.53
N GLU A 183 -13.09 12.93 -14.44
CA GLU A 183 -13.90 12.09 -13.54
C GLU A 183 -13.71 12.57 -12.11
N ASN A 184 -14.34 13.48 -11.56
CA ASN A 184 -14.42 13.89 -10.13
C ASN A 184 -13.75 12.97 -9.07
N ASN A 185 -12.73 12.22 -9.45
CA ASN A 185 -12.03 11.17 -8.71
C ASN A 185 -10.63 11.65 -8.28
N LYS A 186 -10.54 12.91 -7.80
CA LYS A 186 -9.32 13.40 -7.15
C LYS A 186 -9.16 12.62 -5.85
N ASN A 187 -8.03 11.91 -5.70
CA ASN A 187 -7.62 11.45 -4.38
C ASN A 187 -7.56 12.65 -3.44
N ARG A 188 -8.14 12.50 -2.27
CA ARG A 188 -8.09 13.51 -1.22
C ARG A 188 -6.63 13.90 -0.96
N GLU A 189 -6.38 15.19 -0.74
CA GLU A 189 -5.07 15.67 -0.29
C GLU A 189 -4.90 15.37 1.20
N TYR A 190 -3.69 14.97 1.57
CA TYR A 190 -3.29 14.71 2.95
C TYR A 190 -2.04 15.55 3.27
N PRO A 191 -2.21 16.84 3.60
CA PRO A 191 -1.10 17.79 3.66
C PRO A 191 0.05 17.36 4.57
N GLU A 192 -0.25 16.79 5.72
CA GLU A 192 0.77 16.39 6.70
C GLU A 192 1.58 15.18 6.19
N ILE A 193 0.91 14.11 5.74
CA ILE A 193 1.62 12.93 5.24
C ILE A 193 2.30 13.20 3.90
N ASP A 194 1.70 14.03 3.03
CA ASP A 194 2.31 14.43 1.76
C ASP A 194 3.56 15.27 1.98
N LYS A 195 3.57 16.14 3.00
CA LYS A 195 4.77 16.84 3.44
C LYS A 195 5.84 15.87 3.95
N ARG A 196 5.47 14.86 4.74
CA ARG A 196 6.40 13.82 5.18
C ARG A 196 7.03 13.07 4.01
N ILE A 197 6.24 12.69 3.01
CA ILE A 197 6.73 12.04 1.78
C ILE A 197 7.69 12.96 1.04
N LYS A 198 7.37 14.25 0.91
CA LYS A 198 8.23 15.24 0.26
C LYS A 198 9.57 15.37 0.98
N ASP A 199 9.55 15.49 2.31
CA ASP A 199 10.73 15.71 3.13
C ASP A 199 11.61 14.45 3.28
N THR A 200 11.08 13.28 2.98
CA THR A 200 11.77 11.98 3.06
C THR A 200 12.02 11.39 1.67
N TYR A 201 11.01 10.73 1.08
CA TYR A 201 11.16 9.96 -0.16
C TYR A 201 11.55 10.82 -1.37
N ILE A 202 10.86 11.94 -1.58
CA ILE A 202 11.10 12.80 -2.75
C ILE A 202 12.44 13.51 -2.62
N LYS A 203 12.78 14.03 -1.44
CA LYS A 203 14.06 14.70 -1.19
C LYS A 203 15.26 13.80 -1.44
N ASN A 204 15.14 12.50 -1.21
CA ASN A 204 16.20 11.51 -1.40
C ASN A 204 16.18 10.85 -2.79
N SER A 205 15.24 11.19 -3.65
CA SER A 205 15.13 10.64 -5.01
C SER A 205 16.01 11.39 -6.00
N THR A 206 16.62 10.66 -6.92
CA THR A 206 17.34 11.17 -8.10
C THR A 206 16.44 11.27 -9.33
N ALA A 207 15.22 10.75 -9.29
CA ALA A 207 14.28 10.77 -10.39
C ALA A 207 13.73 12.19 -10.66
N GLN A 208 13.69 12.59 -11.92
CA GLN A 208 13.32 13.96 -12.35
C GLN A 208 11.85 14.36 -12.09
N LYS A 209 10.94 13.39 -11.94
CA LYS A 209 9.52 13.62 -11.68
C LYS A 209 8.99 12.60 -10.69
N THR A 210 9.14 12.88 -9.43
CA THR A 210 8.71 11.97 -8.38
C THR A 210 7.37 12.45 -7.82
N LYS A 211 6.31 11.72 -8.11
CA LYS A 211 5.00 11.88 -7.48
C LYS A 211 4.68 10.57 -6.75
N LEU A 212 5.06 10.48 -5.47
CA LEU A 212 4.86 9.31 -4.62
C LEU A 212 3.65 9.49 -3.69
N TYR A 213 2.57 10.10 -4.20
CA TYR A 213 1.36 10.36 -3.41
C TYR A 213 0.29 9.28 -3.62
N ASP A 214 0.72 8.08 -3.97
CA ASP A 214 -0.14 6.91 -4.01
C ASP A 214 -0.53 6.48 -2.58
N MET A 215 -1.74 5.94 -2.41
CA MET A 215 -2.24 5.58 -1.09
C MET A 215 -1.31 4.62 -0.35
N TYR A 216 -0.75 3.61 -1.04
CA TYR A 216 0.16 2.67 -0.40
C TYR A 216 1.48 3.31 0.07
N SER A 217 2.02 4.32 -0.64
CA SER A 217 3.19 5.09 -0.21
C SER A 217 2.87 5.93 1.03
N ARG A 218 1.68 6.53 1.08
CA ARG A 218 1.19 7.28 2.23
C ARG A 218 1.03 6.39 3.46
N PHE A 219 0.38 5.22 3.29
CA PHE A 219 0.21 4.26 4.39
C PHE A 219 1.54 3.74 4.92
N LEU A 220 2.51 3.47 4.03
CA LEU A 220 3.82 3.04 4.50
C LEU A 220 4.58 4.17 5.20
N ARG A 221 4.52 5.41 4.70
CA ARG A 221 5.12 6.55 5.41
C ARG A 221 4.49 6.73 6.78
N TRP A 222 3.17 6.70 6.85
CA TRP A 222 2.45 6.77 8.11
C TRP A 222 2.86 5.63 9.07
N ALA A 223 2.91 4.40 8.58
CA ALA A 223 3.29 3.24 9.38
C ALA A 223 4.74 3.35 9.88
N SER A 224 5.68 3.82 9.04
CA SER A 224 7.08 4.05 9.41
C SER A 224 7.24 5.11 10.51
N ASP A 225 6.40 6.15 10.49
CA ASP A 225 6.37 7.19 11.53
C ASP A 225 5.67 6.70 12.81
N ARG A 226 4.72 5.75 12.68
CA ARG A 226 3.86 5.27 13.78
C ARG A 226 4.42 4.08 14.54
N ILE A 227 5.21 3.23 13.89
CA ILE A 227 5.79 2.03 14.52
C ILE A 227 6.76 2.41 15.63
N ASP A 228 6.76 1.65 16.73
CA ASP A 228 7.72 1.84 17.81
C ASP A 228 9.16 1.57 17.33
N LYS A 229 10.13 1.85 18.17
CA LYS A 229 11.57 1.65 17.92
C LYS A 229 11.94 0.20 17.66
N ASN A 230 11.17 -0.73 18.22
CA ASN A 230 11.26 -2.17 17.99
C ASN A 230 9.90 -2.66 17.49
N GLY A 231 9.83 -3.06 16.23
CA GLY A 231 8.55 -3.48 15.67
C GLY A 231 8.60 -3.98 14.25
N ILE A 232 7.43 -4.42 13.78
CA ILE A 232 7.26 -5.00 12.45
C ILE A 232 6.08 -4.34 11.72
N ILE A 233 6.31 -3.93 10.48
CA ILE A 233 5.26 -3.55 9.54
C ILE A 233 5.07 -4.71 8.57
N ALA A 234 3.87 -5.24 8.46
CA ALA A 234 3.50 -6.33 7.58
C ALA A 234 2.34 -5.89 6.67
N PHE A 235 2.64 -5.59 5.41
CA PHE A 235 1.62 -5.15 4.46
C PHE A 235 1.58 -6.05 3.22
N VAL A 236 0.40 -6.20 2.66
CA VAL A 236 0.22 -6.58 1.26
C VAL A 236 -0.15 -5.32 0.47
N SER A 237 0.52 -5.07 -0.64
CA SER A 237 0.38 -3.80 -1.36
C SER A 237 0.83 -3.91 -2.82
N ASN A 238 0.75 -2.79 -3.54
CA ASN A 238 1.30 -2.63 -4.88
C ASN A 238 2.81 -2.90 -4.88
N SER A 239 3.30 -3.73 -5.80
CA SER A 239 4.70 -4.13 -5.90
C SER A 239 5.61 -3.11 -6.61
N SER A 240 5.10 -1.98 -7.11
CA SER A 240 5.89 -1.02 -7.90
C SER A 240 7.09 -0.42 -7.15
N PHE A 241 7.08 -0.42 -5.81
CA PHE A 241 8.22 0.06 -5.02
C PHE A 241 9.48 -0.80 -5.19
N ILE A 242 9.34 -2.05 -5.67
CA ILE A 242 10.44 -3.01 -5.80
C ILE A 242 11.38 -2.60 -6.94
N ASP A 243 10.82 -2.26 -8.11
CA ASP A 243 11.60 -2.06 -9.35
C ASP A 243 11.41 -0.70 -10.03
N SER A 244 10.38 0.06 -9.67
CA SER A 244 10.13 1.35 -10.31
C SER A 244 11.23 2.36 -9.95
N ARG A 245 11.76 3.03 -10.99
CA ARG A 245 12.81 4.04 -10.85
C ARG A 245 12.38 5.23 -9.97
N THR A 246 11.10 5.56 -9.94
CA THR A 246 10.58 6.66 -9.12
C THR A 246 10.61 6.38 -7.61
N TYR A 247 10.88 5.14 -7.23
CA TYR A 247 10.95 4.70 -5.82
C TYR A 247 12.39 4.59 -5.27
N ASP A 248 13.39 5.12 -5.97
CA ASP A 248 14.78 5.14 -5.51
C ASP A 248 14.93 5.82 -4.13
N GLY A 249 14.38 7.01 -3.97
CA GLY A 249 14.41 7.74 -2.70
C GLY A 249 13.58 7.06 -1.59
N PHE A 250 12.48 6.39 -1.94
CA PHE A 250 11.75 5.54 -1.03
C PHE A 250 12.63 4.40 -0.52
N ARG A 251 13.25 3.63 -1.43
CA ARG A 251 14.16 2.51 -1.07
C ARG A 251 15.32 2.97 -0.19
N LYS A 252 15.90 4.14 -0.50
CA LYS A 252 16.95 4.75 0.31
C LYS A 252 16.50 5.06 1.73
N VAL A 253 15.32 5.67 1.91
CA VAL A 253 14.79 6.02 3.23
C VAL A 253 14.46 4.77 4.05
N ILE A 254 13.84 3.76 3.41
CA ILE A 254 13.54 2.48 4.08
C ILE A 254 14.82 1.80 4.56
N SER A 255 15.91 1.85 3.80
CA SER A 255 17.21 1.30 4.22
C SER A 255 17.86 2.03 5.42
N GLN A 256 17.43 3.25 5.68
CA GLN A 256 17.91 4.05 6.83
C GLN A 256 17.05 3.88 8.08
N GLU A 257 15.77 3.56 7.90
CA GLU A 257 14.80 3.50 9.01
C GLU A 257 14.56 2.08 9.52
N PHE A 258 14.90 1.03 8.75
CA PHE A 258 14.66 -0.37 9.07
C PHE A 258 15.94 -1.19 8.95
N ASN A 259 15.92 -2.40 9.53
CA ASN A 259 17.07 -3.31 9.56
C ASN A 259 16.90 -4.50 8.60
N GLU A 260 15.68 -4.97 8.42
CA GLU A 260 15.38 -6.06 7.48
C GLU A 260 14.09 -5.76 6.69
N LEU A 261 14.08 -6.21 5.44
CA LEU A 261 12.91 -6.23 4.58
C LEU A 261 12.81 -7.59 3.92
N HIS A 262 11.71 -8.29 4.16
CA HIS A 262 11.37 -9.53 3.46
C HIS A 262 10.27 -9.23 2.45
N ILE A 263 10.45 -9.61 1.19
CA ILE A 263 9.50 -9.37 0.09
C ILE A 263 9.14 -10.70 -0.55
N ILE A 264 7.85 -10.96 -0.69
CA ILE A 264 7.30 -12.02 -1.53
C ILE A 264 6.54 -11.33 -2.67
N ASP A 265 7.14 -11.31 -3.86
CA ASP A 265 6.54 -10.72 -5.05
C ASP A 265 5.58 -11.71 -5.70
N LEU A 266 4.29 -11.41 -5.61
CA LEU A 266 3.20 -12.23 -6.13
C LEU A 266 2.87 -11.89 -7.58
N LYS A 267 3.60 -10.97 -8.23
CA LYS A 267 3.34 -10.57 -9.62
C LYS A 267 1.89 -10.13 -9.87
N GLY A 268 1.34 -10.42 -11.03
CA GLY A 268 -0.05 -10.15 -11.37
C GLY A 268 -0.30 -8.79 -12.03
N ASN A 269 0.77 -8.12 -12.52
CA ASN A 269 0.67 -6.81 -13.14
C ASN A 269 0.01 -6.90 -14.53
N ALA A 270 -1.25 -6.50 -14.64
CA ALA A 270 -2.01 -6.49 -15.89
C ALA A 270 -1.70 -5.29 -16.80
N ARG A 271 -0.86 -4.33 -16.35
CA ARG A 271 -0.48 -3.14 -17.14
C ARG A 271 0.73 -3.39 -18.04
N THR A 272 1.41 -4.52 -17.88
CA THR A 272 2.47 -4.96 -18.78
C THR A 272 1.90 -5.57 -20.06
N SER A 273 2.71 -5.74 -21.11
CA SER A 273 2.30 -6.28 -22.40
C SER A 273 3.20 -7.41 -22.86
N GLY A 274 2.77 -8.15 -23.89
CA GLY A 274 3.52 -9.21 -24.51
C GLY A 274 3.88 -10.35 -23.58
N GLU A 275 5.09 -10.88 -23.73
CA GLU A 275 5.59 -12.01 -22.92
C GLU A 275 5.69 -11.64 -21.42
N ARG A 276 6.07 -10.42 -21.09
CA ARG A 276 6.07 -9.93 -19.70
C ARG A 276 4.69 -10.07 -19.07
N ARG A 277 3.61 -9.72 -19.80
CA ARG A 277 2.24 -9.88 -19.29
C ARG A 277 1.87 -11.35 -19.04
N ARG A 278 2.33 -12.26 -19.89
CA ARG A 278 2.09 -13.71 -19.68
C ARG A 278 2.77 -14.21 -18.42
N LYS A 279 4.04 -13.82 -18.21
CA LYS A 279 4.84 -14.19 -17.04
C LYS A 279 4.25 -13.69 -15.71
N GLU A 280 3.57 -12.56 -15.72
CA GLU A 280 2.85 -12.04 -14.54
C GLU A 280 1.73 -12.98 -14.04
N GLY A 281 1.16 -13.82 -14.92
CA GLY A 281 0.08 -14.71 -14.58
C GLY A 281 -1.21 -13.99 -14.17
N GLY A 282 -2.01 -14.61 -13.30
CA GLY A 282 -3.23 -14.01 -12.73
C GLY A 282 -2.93 -13.15 -11.50
N ASN A 283 -3.75 -12.13 -11.21
CA ASN A 283 -3.64 -11.39 -9.96
C ASN A 283 -4.30 -12.16 -8.81
N ILE A 284 -3.66 -12.23 -7.65
CA ILE A 284 -4.14 -12.99 -6.48
C ILE A 284 -5.47 -12.45 -5.93
N PHE A 285 -5.78 -11.17 -6.16
CA PHE A 285 -7.03 -10.52 -5.79
C PHE A 285 -8.10 -10.56 -6.90
N SER A 286 -7.90 -11.35 -7.94
CA SER A 286 -8.72 -11.36 -9.16
C SER A 286 -8.48 -10.17 -10.10
N ASP A 287 -9.29 -10.05 -11.18
CA ASP A 287 -9.16 -9.02 -12.23
C ASP A 287 -9.48 -7.58 -11.74
N LEU A 288 -9.91 -7.44 -10.51
CA LEU A 288 -10.20 -6.12 -9.90
C LEU A 288 -8.92 -5.31 -9.65
N ILE A 289 -7.78 -5.98 -9.40
CA ILE A 289 -6.48 -5.33 -9.25
C ILE A 289 -5.65 -5.53 -10.51
N ARG A 290 -5.21 -4.43 -11.11
CA ARG A 290 -4.43 -4.42 -12.35
C ARG A 290 -2.94 -4.15 -12.16
N VAL A 291 -2.50 -3.89 -10.94
CA VAL A 291 -1.09 -3.70 -10.56
C VAL A 291 -0.50 -4.97 -9.98
N GLY A 292 0.80 -5.12 -10.04
CA GLY A 292 1.49 -6.20 -9.34
C GLY A 292 1.31 -6.08 -7.83
N VAL A 293 1.34 -7.20 -7.14
CA VAL A 293 1.11 -7.30 -5.70
C VAL A 293 2.31 -7.94 -5.01
N ALA A 294 2.72 -7.42 -3.88
CA ALA A 294 3.71 -8.02 -3.01
C ALA A 294 3.23 -8.05 -1.55
N VAL A 295 3.61 -9.11 -0.85
CA VAL A 295 3.57 -9.15 0.62
C VAL A 295 4.95 -8.79 1.13
N TYR A 296 5.06 -7.90 2.12
CA TYR A 296 6.35 -7.53 2.67
C TYR A 296 6.30 -7.29 4.17
N PHE A 297 7.47 -7.51 4.79
CA PHE A 297 7.68 -7.35 6.22
C PHE A 297 8.92 -6.49 6.44
N LEU A 298 8.73 -5.35 7.10
CA LEU A 298 9.79 -4.46 7.53
C LEU A 298 10.05 -4.65 9.03
N VAL A 299 11.28 -4.92 9.38
CA VAL A 299 11.71 -5.11 10.78
C VAL A 299 12.55 -3.92 11.20
N LYS A 300 12.13 -3.26 12.28
CA LYS A 300 12.81 -2.13 12.89
C LYS A 300 13.36 -2.54 14.26
N LYS A 301 14.67 -2.31 14.48
CA LYS A 301 15.34 -2.66 15.73
C LYS A 301 16.19 -1.49 16.22
N GLU A 302 15.90 -1.00 17.41
CA GLU A 302 16.67 0.08 18.02
C GLU A 302 18.11 -0.36 18.32
N GLY A 303 19.08 0.48 17.95
CA GLY A 303 20.49 0.24 18.23
C GLY A 303 21.21 -0.72 17.28
N GLU A 304 20.51 -1.34 16.34
CA GLU A 304 21.14 -2.13 15.28
C GLU A 304 21.36 -1.29 14.01
N ASN A 305 22.53 -1.44 13.41
CA ASN A 305 22.90 -0.79 12.16
C ASN A 305 22.86 -1.78 11.00
N GLY A 306 22.62 -1.26 9.80
CA GLY A 306 22.58 -2.05 8.56
C GLY A 306 21.19 -2.45 8.15
N PHE A 307 21.03 -2.70 6.86
CA PHE A 307 19.77 -3.08 6.22
C PHE A 307 19.97 -4.27 5.30
N LYS A 308 19.08 -5.25 5.40
CA LYS A 308 19.13 -6.47 4.57
C LYS A 308 17.81 -6.62 3.83
N VAL A 309 17.89 -6.90 2.54
CA VAL A 309 16.71 -7.18 1.70
C VAL A 309 16.71 -8.66 1.31
N TYR A 310 15.64 -9.33 1.67
CA TYR A 310 15.33 -10.71 1.34
C TYR A 310 14.19 -10.73 0.33
N TYR A 311 14.47 -11.18 -0.89
CA TYR A 311 13.54 -11.16 -2.00
C TYR A 311 13.21 -12.57 -2.50
N ASN A 312 11.94 -12.85 -2.58
CA ASN A 312 11.42 -14.03 -3.24
C ASN A 312 10.36 -13.61 -4.25
N VAL A 313 10.29 -14.27 -5.36
CA VAL A 313 9.30 -14.07 -6.42
C VAL A 313 8.71 -15.42 -6.80
N ILE A 314 7.39 -15.45 -6.93
CA ILE A 314 6.69 -16.67 -7.39
C ILE A 314 7.04 -16.97 -8.86
N ASN A 315 6.77 -18.21 -9.26
CA ASN A 315 7.08 -18.67 -10.62
C ASN A 315 6.30 -17.85 -11.69
N ASP A 316 6.83 -17.92 -12.93
CA ASP A 316 6.15 -17.34 -14.09
C ASP A 316 4.85 -18.09 -14.40
N TYR A 317 3.87 -17.40 -14.95
CA TYR A 317 2.56 -17.89 -15.44
C TYR A 317 1.58 -18.39 -14.36
N GLU A 318 1.91 -18.35 -13.08
CA GLU A 318 1.02 -18.82 -12.01
C GLU A 318 -0.31 -18.05 -11.97
N LYS A 319 -1.40 -18.79 -11.85
CA LYS A 319 -2.75 -18.23 -11.68
C LYS A 319 -3.01 -17.88 -10.21
N ALA A 320 -4.08 -17.14 -9.97
CA ALA A 320 -4.45 -16.70 -8.62
C ALA A 320 -4.54 -17.84 -7.60
N GLU A 321 -5.11 -19.00 -7.99
CA GLU A 321 -5.26 -20.15 -7.08
C GLU A 321 -3.92 -20.81 -6.73
N GLU A 322 -2.98 -20.88 -7.69
CA GLU A 322 -1.63 -21.42 -7.47
C GLU A 322 -0.86 -20.53 -6.48
N LYS A 323 -0.98 -19.20 -6.62
CA LYS A 323 -0.41 -18.22 -5.68
C LYS A 323 -0.98 -18.34 -4.27
N LYS A 324 -2.28 -18.57 -4.14
CA LYS A 324 -2.92 -18.83 -2.84
C LYS A 324 -2.42 -20.12 -2.22
N GLU A 325 -2.30 -21.19 -3.02
CA GLU A 325 -1.79 -22.47 -2.52
C GLU A 325 -0.30 -22.37 -2.13
N TYR A 326 0.50 -21.58 -2.87
CA TYR A 326 1.87 -21.26 -2.48
C TYR A 326 1.93 -20.64 -1.08
N LEU A 327 1.15 -19.58 -0.82
CA LEU A 327 1.12 -18.93 0.49
C LEU A 327 0.56 -19.82 1.61
N LYS A 328 -0.33 -20.74 1.28
CA LYS A 328 -0.90 -21.69 2.24
C LYS A 328 0.06 -22.80 2.62
N SER A 329 0.88 -23.26 1.66
CA SER A 329 1.79 -24.39 1.85
C SER A 329 3.18 -24.00 2.37
N HIS A 330 3.56 -22.73 2.27
CA HIS A 330 4.89 -22.27 2.70
C HIS A 330 4.79 -21.37 3.93
N LYS A 331 5.74 -21.54 4.83
CA LYS A 331 5.99 -20.60 5.94
C LYS A 331 7.17 -19.70 5.59
N LEU A 332 7.21 -18.50 6.12
CA LEU A 332 8.28 -17.54 5.83
C LEU A 332 9.69 -18.12 5.99
N LYS A 333 9.89 -18.96 7.01
CA LYS A 333 11.17 -19.61 7.30
C LYS A 333 11.60 -20.65 6.26
N ASP A 334 10.65 -21.20 5.50
CA ASP A 334 10.85 -22.26 4.51
C ASP A 334 10.97 -21.70 3.08
N ILE A 335 10.80 -20.38 2.91
CA ILE A 335 10.93 -19.69 1.63
C ILE A 335 12.42 -19.45 1.36
N ASP A 336 12.85 -19.82 0.16
CA ASP A 336 14.19 -19.51 -0.33
C ASP A 336 14.26 -18.06 -0.80
N PHE A 337 14.90 -17.22 0.01
CA PHE A 337 15.07 -15.80 -0.26
C PHE A 337 16.44 -15.51 -0.88
N ALA A 338 16.45 -14.85 -2.03
CA ALA A 338 17.64 -14.20 -2.53
C ALA A 338 17.98 -13.00 -1.63
N HIS A 339 19.21 -12.91 -1.17
CA HIS A 339 19.73 -11.72 -0.48
C HIS A 339 20.10 -10.66 -1.51
N ILE A 340 19.37 -9.54 -1.50
CA ILE A 340 19.58 -8.42 -2.42
C ILE A 340 20.60 -7.45 -1.82
N ILE A 341 21.63 -7.13 -2.61
CA ILE A 341 22.56 -6.03 -2.31
C ILE A 341 22.15 -4.86 -3.19
N PRO A 342 21.62 -3.78 -2.62
CA PRO A 342 21.24 -2.59 -3.39
C PRO A 342 22.47 -2.01 -4.10
N ASP A 343 22.27 -1.49 -5.33
CA ASP A 343 23.30 -0.72 -6.02
C ASP A 343 23.45 0.71 -5.44
N LYS A 344 24.36 1.50 -6.01
CA LYS A 344 24.61 2.90 -5.61
C LYS A 344 23.38 3.80 -5.71
N ASP A 345 22.42 3.46 -6.57
CA ASP A 345 21.18 4.19 -6.81
C ASP A 345 19.99 3.61 -6.03
N ASN A 346 20.27 2.69 -5.10
CA ASN A 346 19.27 1.97 -4.30
C ASN A 346 18.30 1.12 -5.14
N ASN A 347 18.70 0.63 -6.30
CA ASN A 347 17.94 -0.39 -7.01
C ASN A 347 18.14 -1.75 -6.32
N TRP A 348 17.04 -2.50 -6.20
CA TRP A 348 17.06 -3.82 -5.55
C TRP A 348 17.09 -4.96 -6.55
N ILE A 349 16.39 -4.82 -7.66
CA ILE A 349 16.34 -5.83 -8.74
C ILE A 349 16.55 -5.14 -10.09
N ASN A 350 16.74 -5.95 -11.14
CA ASN A 350 17.06 -5.46 -12.49
C ASN A 350 18.35 -4.64 -12.52
N LEU A 351 19.33 -5.03 -11.70
CA LEU A 351 20.65 -4.45 -11.73
C LEU A 351 21.30 -4.82 -13.07
N ALA A 352 21.41 -3.84 -13.95
CA ALA A 352 22.20 -3.98 -15.16
C ALA A 352 23.59 -3.42 -14.85
N GLU A 353 24.60 -4.26 -14.90
CA GLU A 353 25.97 -3.79 -15.08
C GLU A 353 26.05 -3.16 -16.47
N ASN A 354 25.82 -1.87 -16.53
CA ASN A 354 26.00 -1.11 -17.76
C ASN A 354 26.85 0.12 -17.43
N ASP A 355 27.71 0.43 -18.36
CA ASP A 355 28.55 1.63 -18.39
C ASP A 355 27.86 2.83 -19.07
N LEU A 356 26.51 2.79 -19.15
CA LEU A 356 25.74 3.87 -19.78
C LEU A 356 26.04 5.25 -19.19
N GLU A 357 26.40 5.31 -17.90
CA GLU A 357 26.82 6.56 -17.27
C GLU A 357 28.18 7.06 -17.77
N GLY A 358 29.03 6.17 -18.27
CA GLY A 358 30.29 6.51 -18.93
C GLY A 358 30.14 6.91 -20.40
N LEU A 359 28.97 6.69 -20.99
CA LEU A 359 28.69 7.07 -22.37
C LEU A 359 28.31 8.53 -22.48
N LEU A 360 28.63 9.13 -23.63
CA LEU A 360 28.22 10.48 -23.94
C LEU A 360 26.67 10.55 -24.00
N PRO A 361 26.03 11.41 -23.20
CA PRO A 361 24.58 11.51 -23.22
C PRO A 361 24.08 11.99 -24.58
N LEU A 362 22.95 11.48 -25.03
CA LEU A 362 22.31 11.92 -26.27
C LEU A 362 22.02 13.41 -26.23
N TYR A 363 21.57 13.91 -25.10
CA TYR A 363 21.33 15.33 -24.84
C TYR A 363 21.40 15.59 -23.33
N ASP A 364 22.13 16.65 -22.96
CA ASP A 364 22.17 17.18 -21.60
C ASP A 364 21.72 18.64 -21.63
N LYS A 365 20.61 18.93 -20.96
CA LYS A 365 20.03 20.27 -20.88
C LYS A 365 20.88 21.26 -20.11
N SER A 366 21.72 20.75 -19.18
CA SER A 366 22.61 21.56 -18.34
C SER A 366 23.97 21.80 -18.98
N ASN A 367 24.42 20.92 -19.89
CA ASN A 367 25.72 20.98 -20.54
C ASN A 367 25.69 20.38 -21.95
N ASN A 368 25.17 21.14 -22.90
CA ASN A 368 25.06 20.71 -24.31
C ASN A 368 26.41 20.49 -25.02
N HIS A 369 27.53 20.96 -24.47
CA HIS A 369 28.85 20.72 -25.08
C HIS A 369 29.34 19.30 -24.83
N ASN A 370 28.79 18.62 -23.86
CA ASN A 370 29.13 17.21 -23.51
C ASN A 370 27.97 16.25 -23.89
N SER A 371 27.23 16.54 -24.93
CA SER A 371 26.17 15.69 -25.45
C SER A 371 26.28 15.48 -26.94
N LEU A 372 25.72 14.35 -27.41
CA LEU A 372 25.75 14.00 -28.84
C LEU A 372 24.93 14.96 -29.70
N LEU A 373 23.83 15.49 -29.13
CA LEU A 373 22.92 16.43 -29.79
C LEU A 373 22.93 17.76 -29.06
N ASN A 374 23.17 18.83 -29.78
CA ASN A 374 23.19 20.20 -29.22
C ASN A 374 21.80 20.81 -29.09
N LEU A 375 20.83 20.31 -29.86
CA LEU A 375 19.45 20.77 -29.85
C LEU A 375 18.51 19.60 -29.92
N VAL A 376 17.62 19.52 -28.96
CA VAL A 376 16.56 18.49 -28.90
C VAL A 376 15.23 19.18 -28.60
N SER A 377 14.22 18.87 -29.38
CA SER A 377 12.84 19.25 -29.14
C SER A 377 11.95 18.04 -29.20
N ILE A 378 10.99 17.96 -28.29
CA ILE A 378 9.94 16.93 -28.35
C ILE A 378 8.95 17.16 -29.52
N GLY A 379 9.19 18.18 -30.31
CA GLY A 379 8.31 18.56 -31.39
C GLY A 379 7.01 19.21 -30.90
N VAL A 380 6.05 19.29 -31.81
CA VAL A 380 4.70 19.78 -31.46
C VAL A 380 3.91 18.66 -30.86
N SER A 381 3.57 18.80 -29.57
CA SER A 381 2.69 17.86 -28.84
C SER A 381 1.31 18.48 -28.69
N THR A 382 0.37 18.04 -29.49
CA THR A 382 -0.98 18.64 -29.55
C THR A 382 -2.00 17.90 -28.69
N ASN A 383 -1.75 16.62 -28.37
CA ASN A 383 -2.73 15.67 -27.82
C ASN A 383 -4.04 15.60 -28.65
N ARG A 384 -3.99 16.08 -29.89
CA ARG A 384 -5.10 16.18 -30.83
C ARG A 384 -4.62 15.91 -32.26
N ASP A 385 -3.64 15.03 -32.46
CA ASP A 385 -2.94 14.83 -33.72
C ASP A 385 -3.88 14.54 -34.90
N GLU A 386 -4.94 13.75 -34.67
CA GLU A 386 -5.96 13.47 -35.70
C GLU A 386 -6.67 14.71 -36.21
N TRP A 387 -6.69 15.81 -35.44
CA TRP A 387 -7.35 17.07 -35.80
C TRP A 387 -6.39 18.09 -36.40
N VAL A 388 -5.13 18.10 -36.00
CA VAL A 388 -4.16 19.14 -36.33
C VAL A 388 -3.10 18.71 -37.35
N PHE A 389 -3.12 17.44 -37.76
CA PHE A 389 -2.29 16.92 -38.83
C PHE A 389 -3.14 16.27 -39.91
N ASP A 390 -2.80 16.53 -41.19
CA ASP A 390 -3.36 15.84 -42.34
C ASP A 390 -2.39 15.97 -43.53
N PHE A 391 -2.42 15.01 -44.45
CA PHE A 391 -1.66 15.06 -45.69
C PHE A 391 -2.26 16.02 -46.73
N SER A 392 -3.50 16.45 -46.56
CA SER A 392 -4.22 17.39 -47.40
C SER A 392 -4.51 18.67 -46.65
N GLU A 393 -3.96 19.79 -47.12
CA GLU A 393 -4.22 21.12 -46.57
C GLU A 393 -5.73 21.41 -46.46
N LYS A 394 -6.50 21.09 -47.51
CA LYS A 394 -7.93 21.30 -47.53
C LYS A 394 -8.65 20.51 -46.44
N THR A 395 -8.24 19.25 -46.21
CA THR A 395 -8.83 18.41 -45.17
C THR A 395 -8.45 18.93 -43.79
N LEU A 396 -7.21 19.32 -43.59
CA LEU A 396 -6.72 19.90 -42.35
C LEU A 396 -7.50 21.19 -42.00
N LEU A 397 -7.65 22.12 -42.93
CA LEU A 397 -8.40 23.36 -42.69
C LEU A 397 -9.87 23.09 -42.33
N ASN A 398 -10.52 22.11 -42.95
CA ASN A 398 -11.88 21.74 -42.63
C ASN A 398 -11.98 21.11 -41.21
N LYS A 399 -11.06 20.23 -40.87
CA LYS A 399 -10.98 19.65 -39.49
C LYS A 399 -10.77 20.74 -38.44
N MET A 400 -9.83 21.64 -38.66
CA MET A 400 -9.52 22.72 -37.71
C MET A 400 -10.69 23.70 -37.58
N ARG A 401 -11.39 24.05 -38.67
CA ARG A 401 -12.57 24.91 -38.59
C ARG A 401 -13.67 24.28 -37.78
N TYR A 402 -14.01 23.03 -38.08
CA TYR A 402 -15.00 22.27 -37.31
C TYR A 402 -14.64 22.15 -35.81
N PHE A 403 -13.36 21.90 -35.51
CA PHE A 403 -12.88 21.80 -34.13
C PHE A 403 -13.04 23.14 -33.38
N ILE A 404 -12.67 24.25 -34.00
CA ILE A 404 -12.80 25.61 -33.42
C ILE A 404 -14.27 25.95 -33.20
N GLU A 405 -15.13 25.72 -34.21
CA GLU A 405 -16.57 25.99 -34.13
C GLU A 405 -17.23 25.17 -33.02
N SER A 406 -16.89 23.86 -32.93
CA SER A 406 -17.38 22.99 -31.89
C SER A 406 -16.92 23.37 -30.48
N TYR A 407 -15.69 23.87 -30.35
CA TYR A 407 -15.19 24.41 -29.10
C TYR A 407 -15.92 25.67 -28.67
N ASN A 408 -15.99 26.65 -29.59
CA ASN A 408 -16.64 27.94 -29.32
C ASN A 408 -18.15 27.82 -29.04
N SER A 409 -18.81 26.78 -29.54
CA SER A 409 -20.22 26.54 -29.27
C SER A 409 -20.49 25.96 -27.85
N LYS A 410 -19.44 25.53 -27.14
CA LYS A 410 -19.53 24.94 -25.79
C LYS A 410 -18.94 25.83 -24.70
N VAL A 411 -18.29 26.90 -25.05
CA VAL A 411 -17.80 27.98 -24.19
C VAL A 411 -18.82 29.10 -24.13
#